data_07643fbf5654f4f1565ff1e36951ecfd
#
_entry.id   07643fbf5654f4f1565ff1e36951ecfd
#
_cell.length_a   1.000
_cell.length_b   1.000
_cell.length_c   1.000
_cell.angle_alpha   90.00
_cell.angle_beta   90.00
_cell.angle_gamma   90.00
#
_symmetry.space_group_name_H-M   'P 1'
#
loop_
_entity.id
_entity.type
_entity.pdbx_description
1 polymer ?
#
loop_
_entity_poly.entity_id
_entity_poly.type
_entity_poly.pdbx_seq_one_letter_code
_entity_poly.pdbx_strand_id
1 'polypeptide(L)' 'MMFMAVIAMVLLSCKKEEDQCNCGTIANDGIDNGCYWLEIRNDCSNNKKKFCFDQDVWTNNYVGDHFCVTNEQPW' A
#
# COMPACT_ATOMS: atom_id res chain seq x y z
N MET A 1 -16.02 30.03 -24.35
CA MET A 1 -16.44 30.17 -23.33
C MET A 1 -16.92 29.14 -22.45
N MET A 2 -17.59 28.30 -22.67
CA MET A 2 -18.01 27.35 -21.81
C MET A 2 -17.12 26.28 -21.51
N PHE A 3 -16.23 26.02 -22.25
CA PHE A 3 -15.39 24.92 -22.06
C PHE A 3 -14.56 24.96 -20.84
N MET A 4 -14.31 26.02 -20.37
CA MET A 4 -13.40 26.05 -19.31
C MET A 4 -13.93 25.31 -18.14
N ALA A 5 -15.15 25.14 -17.96
CA ALA A 5 -15.63 24.51 -16.82
C ALA A 5 -15.19 23.09 -16.72
N VAL A 6 -15.02 22.45 -17.74
CA VAL A 6 -14.65 21.12 -17.73
C VAL A 6 -13.38 20.82 -17.11
N ILE A 7 -12.44 21.57 -17.33
CA ILE A 7 -11.19 21.35 -16.80
C ILE A 7 -11.15 21.17 -15.36
N ALA A 8 -11.87 21.85 -14.66
CA ALA A 8 -11.82 21.80 -13.26
C ALA A 8 -11.99 20.46 -12.66
N MET A 9 -12.90 19.74 -13.03
CA MET A 9 -13.09 18.53 -12.39
C MET A 9 -12.05 17.57 -12.50
N VAL A 10 -11.33 17.55 -13.45
CA VAL A 10 -10.28 16.63 -13.59
C VAL A 10 -9.36 16.63 -12.45
N LEU A 11 -9.07 17.72 -11.92
CA LEU A 11 -8.12 17.78 -10.88
C LEU A 11 -8.53 17.13 -9.64
N LEU A 12 -9.73 17.17 -9.31
CA LEU A 12 -10.13 16.60 -8.10
C LEU A 12 -9.83 15.19 -7.93
N SER A 13 -9.96 14.44 -8.92
CA SER A 13 -9.78 13.04 -8.75
C SER A 13 -8.45 12.63 -8.32
N CYS A 14 -7.46 13.34 -8.50
CA CYS A 14 -6.17 12.90 -8.17
C CYS A 14 -5.79 12.95 -6.74
N LYS A 15 -6.30 13.73 -5.96
CA LYS A 15 -5.86 13.80 -4.67
C LYS A 15 -6.25 12.83 -3.71
N LYS A 16 -7.27 12.18 -3.81
CA LYS A 16 -7.60 11.31 -2.84
C LYS A 16 -6.71 10.26 -2.47
N GLU A 17 -6.08 9.66 -3.32
CA GLU A 17 -5.24 8.59 -3.00
C GLU A 17 -4.17 8.88 -2.05
N GLU A 18 -3.65 10.00 -2.07
CA GLU A 18 -2.58 10.26 -1.23
C GLU A 18 -2.87 10.17 0.21
N ASP A 19 -4.09 10.22 0.62
CA ASP A 19 -4.35 10.18 2.00
C ASP A 19 -4.30 8.78 2.55
N GLN A 20 -4.18 7.78 1.75
CA GLN A 20 -4.24 6.45 2.25
C GLN A 20 -3.04 6.04 3.06
N CYS A 21 -1.89 6.25 2.68
CA CYS A 21 -0.69 5.90 3.41
C CYS A 21 -0.70 4.49 4.00
N ASN A 22 -1.28 3.54 3.27
CA ASN A 22 -1.25 2.15 3.70
C ASN A 22 -0.54 1.28 2.67
N CYS A 23 0.35 1.85 1.91
CA CYS A 23 1.13 1.13 0.91
C CYS A 23 2.60 1.29 1.18
N GLY A 24 3.38 0.37 0.68
CA GLY A 24 4.81 0.48 0.85
C GLY A 24 5.56 -0.59 0.08
N THR A 25 6.85 -0.68 0.32
CA THR A 25 7.72 -1.64 -0.32
C THR A 25 8.00 -2.78 0.63
N ILE A 26 7.89 -4.01 0.15
CA ILE A 26 8.15 -5.17 0.98
C ILE A 26 9.66 -5.23 1.24
N ALA A 27 10.04 -5.08 2.50
CA ALA A 27 11.42 -5.04 2.88
C ALA A 27 11.94 -6.41 3.29
N ASN A 28 11.07 -7.30 3.77
CA ASN A 28 11.50 -8.60 4.22
C ASN A 28 10.30 -9.54 4.24
N ASP A 29 10.52 -10.85 4.34
CA ASP A 29 9.43 -11.79 4.42
C ASP A 29 9.86 -13.01 5.22
N GLY A 30 8.91 -13.83 5.62
CA GLY A 30 9.23 -15.03 6.36
C GLY A 30 7.98 -15.78 6.79
N ILE A 31 8.19 -16.88 7.48
CA ILE A 31 7.11 -17.70 7.99
C ILE A 31 7.42 -17.97 9.44
N ASP A 32 6.44 -17.74 10.34
CA ASP A 32 6.68 -17.92 11.73
C ASP A 32 5.39 -18.38 12.40
N ASN A 33 5.39 -19.55 13.02
CA ASN A 33 4.22 -20.08 13.70
C ASN A 33 2.95 -20.03 12.86
N GLY A 34 3.04 -20.39 11.61
CA GLY A 34 1.88 -20.38 10.74
C GLY A 34 1.55 -19.02 10.16
N CYS A 35 2.32 -17.99 10.48
CA CYS A 35 2.08 -16.67 9.95
C CYS A 35 3.00 -16.48 8.76
N TYR A 36 2.41 -16.25 7.59
CA TYR A 36 3.19 -15.96 6.40
C TYR A 36 3.28 -14.44 6.35
N TRP A 37 4.39 -13.89 6.78
CA TRP A 37 4.46 -12.45 6.99
C TRP A 37 5.29 -11.72 5.95
N LEU A 38 4.88 -10.49 5.70
CA LEU A 38 5.64 -9.57 4.88
C LEU A 38 5.88 -8.33 5.74
N GLU A 39 7.12 -7.85 5.74
CA GLU A 39 7.43 -6.63 6.46
C GLU A 39 7.45 -5.52 5.43
N ILE A 40 6.60 -4.53 5.58
CA ILE A 40 6.40 -3.50 4.58
C ILE A 40 6.82 -2.14 5.13
N ARG A 41 7.69 -1.45 4.37
CA ARG A 41 8.11 -0.11 4.76
C ARG A 41 7.13 0.86 4.16
N ASN A 42 6.43 1.61 4.99
CA ASN A 42 5.38 2.51 4.57
C ASN A 42 5.94 3.65 3.72
N ASP A 43 5.29 3.95 2.60
CA ASP A 43 5.74 5.00 1.71
C ASP A 43 5.64 6.37 2.33
N CYS A 44 4.72 6.57 3.25
CA CYS A 44 4.53 7.87 3.85
C CYS A 44 5.44 8.09 5.06
N SER A 45 5.54 7.11 5.95
CA SER A 45 6.25 7.29 7.19
C SER A 45 7.63 6.68 7.21
N ASN A 46 7.88 5.75 6.28
CA ASN A 46 9.14 5.03 6.24
C ASN A 46 9.24 4.02 7.39
N ASN A 47 8.20 3.82 8.15
CA ASN A 47 8.20 2.83 9.22
C ASN A 47 7.94 1.45 8.65
N LYS A 48 8.48 0.40 9.28
CA LYS A 48 8.27 -0.95 8.83
C LYS A 48 7.36 -1.68 9.78
N LYS A 49 6.51 -2.54 9.27
CA LYS A 49 5.61 -3.33 10.10
C LYS A 49 5.39 -4.68 9.43
N LYS A 50 5.30 -5.73 10.24
CA LYS A 50 5.05 -7.06 9.73
C LYS A 50 3.56 -7.35 9.75
N PHE A 51 3.06 -7.95 8.68
CA PHE A 51 1.66 -8.33 8.59
C PHE A 51 1.59 -9.79 8.19
N CYS A 52 0.63 -10.55 8.70
CA CYS A 52 0.42 -11.94 8.30
C CYS A 52 -0.59 -11.98 7.18
N PHE A 53 -0.36 -12.81 6.20
CA PHE A 53 -1.25 -12.93 5.06
C PHE A 53 -1.55 -14.41 4.79
N ASP A 54 -2.48 -14.67 3.89
CA ASP A 54 -2.76 -16.01 3.45
C ASP A 54 -1.59 -16.48 2.61
N GLN A 55 -1.37 -17.76 2.55
CA GLN A 55 -0.24 -18.30 1.85
C GLN A 55 -0.17 -17.87 0.39
N ASP A 56 -1.30 -17.82 -0.31
CA ASP A 56 -1.27 -17.47 -1.71
C ASP A 56 -0.91 -16.00 -1.90
N VAL A 57 -1.29 -15.12 -1.00
CA VAL A 57 -0.93 -13.72 -1.12
C VAL A 57 0.58 -13.63 -0.88
N TRP A 58 1.09 -14.32 0.14
CA TRP A 58 2.50 -14.27 0.48
C TRP A 58 3.37 -14.84 -0.65
N THR A 59 2.90 -15.91 -1.28
CA THR A 59 3.66 -16.54 -2.33
C THR A 59 3.78 -15.67 -3.58
N ASN A 60 2.82 -14.82 -3.82
CA ASN A 60 2.82 -14.01 -5.02
C ASN A 60 3.42 -12.62 -4.85
N ASN A 61 3.97 -12.34 -3.69
CA ASN A 61 4.55 -11.02 -3.44
C ASN A 61 5.97 -11.19 -2.89
N TYR A 62 6.93 -10.49 -3.46
CA TYR A 62 8.31 -10.69 -3.09
C TYR A 62 8.95 -9.43 -2.53
N VAL A 63 10.04 -9.60 -1.84
CA VAL A 63 10.81 -8.48 -1.31
C VAL A 63 11.16 -7.54 -2.47
N GLY A 64 10.90 -6.29 -2.30
CA GLY A 64 11.12 -5.28 -3.34
C GLY A 64 9.86 -4.89 -4.06
N ASP A 65 8.79 -5.68 -3.94
CA ASP A 65 7.54 -5.35 -4.59
C ASP A 65 6.80 -4.29 -3.81
N HIS A 66 5.94 -3.57 -4.48
CA HIS A 66 5.09 -2.57 -3.83
C HIS A 66 3.77 -3.24 -3.47
N PHE A 67 3.27 -2.97 -2.29
CA PHE A 67 2.07 -3.64 -1.80
C PHE A 67 1.24 -2.68 -0.97
N CYS A 68 -0.08 -2.74 -1.11
CA CYS A 68 -0.98 -1.95 -0.30
C CYS A 68 -1.79 -2.88 0.58
N VAL A 69 -1.87 -2.55 1.87
CA VAL A 69 -2.56 -3.39 2.82
C VAL A 69 -3.95 -2.84 3.02
N THR A 70 -4.98 -3.67 2.78
CA THR A 70 -6.35 -3.17 2.87
C THR A 70 -6.82 -3.23 4.30
N ASN A 71 -7.72 -2.33 4.64
CA ASN A 71 -8.32 -2.28 5.97
C ASN A 71 -7.29 -2.11 7.08
N GLU A 72 -6.20 -1.42 6.79
CA GLU A 72 -5.18 -1.24 7.78
C GLU A 72 -4.92 0.25 7.98
N GLN A 73 -4.65 0.65 9.21
CA GLN A 73 -4.35 2.03 9.47
C GLN A 73 -2.91 2.30 9.10
N PRO A 74 -2.54 3.52 8.79
CA PRO A 74 -1.16 3.84 8.43
C PRO A 74 -0.22 3.53 9.59
N TRP A 75 0.94 3.09 9.26
CA TRP A 75 1.93 2.75 10.30
C TRP A 75 3.22 3.52 10.10
#